data_ec5760fce164be2b2c66e7c30c84ae80
#
_entry.id   ec5760fce164be2b2c66e7c30c84ae80
#
_cell.length_a   1.000
_cell.length_b   1.000
_cell.length_c   1.000
_cell.angle_alpha   90.00
_cell.angle_beta   90.00
_cell.angle_gamma   90.00
#
_symmetry.space_group_name_H-M   'P 1'
#
loop_
_entity.id
_entity.type
_entity.pdbx_description
1 polymer ?
#
loop_
_entity_poly.entity_id
_entity_poly.type
_entity_poly.pdbx_seq_one_letter_code
_entity_poly.pdbx_strand_id
1 'polypeptide(L)'
;MKWIAAMLCVFSVPAFSQEQSEARELLGQLGGRAALINLHTTNLPDGSARVTGEYLVLPTMQQRFLEGERSKQLGVTFLKEGVSPILYGRPETATLQGTWSGGVFRGARYGPGGQLREQFEFSESFPSMDGYGATVRCEMAQGRYASTLAYAIESGKLKNLEWRSKVSPGEHPCNVSGLEQRPDNGGLRGGLRFTAGLCSVTLRDLGDFVRVTAEGCAQMCGSQGYLEPVLVDRRGACELLRPQSR
;
A
#
# COMPACT_ATOMS: atom_id res chain seq x y z
N MET A 1 -56.75 43.01 15.13
CA MET A 1 -56.06 41.82 14.57
C MET A 1 -54.74 42.25 13.98
N LYS A 2 -53.60 42.01 14.66
CA LYS A 2 -52.25 42.35 14.18
C LYS A 2 -51.58 41.10 13.64
N TRP A 3 -51.25 41.07 12.36
CA TRP A 3 -50.50 40.01 11.70
C TRP A 3 -49.00 40.25 11.92
N ILE A 4 -48.31 39.33 12.58
CA ILE A 4 -46.86 39.31 12.73
C ILE A 4 -46.34 38.37 11.61
N ALA A 5 -45.67 38.97 10.63
CA ALA A 5 -44.97 38.22 9.59
C ALA A 5 -43.60 37.75 10.16
N ALA A 6 -43.49 36.46 10.38
CA ALA A 6 -42.21 35.86 10.77
C ALA A 6 -41.32 35.67 9.51
N MET A 7 -40.24 36.43 9.45
CA MET A 7 -39.22 36.35 8.40
C MET A 7 -38.26 35.21 8.73
N LEU A 8 -38.40 34.09 8.04
CA LEU A 8 -37.48 32.95 8.12
C LEU A 8 -36.18 33.29 7.35
N CYS A 9 -35.13 33.66 8.07
CA CYS A 9 -33.76 33.71 7.51
C CYS A 9 -33.25 32.30 7.30
N VAL A 10 -33.23 31.84 6.06
CA VAL A 10 -32.54 30.58 5.68
C VAL A 10 -31.05 30.89 5.60
N PHE A 11 -30.30 30.50 6.63
CA PHE A 11 -28.83 30.49 6.58
C PHE A 11 -28.40 29.34 5.69
N SER A 12 -27.99 29.62 4.45
CA SER A 12 -27.26 28.71 3.60
C SER A 12 -25.86 28.52 4.20
N VAL A 13 -25.67 27.39 4.87
CA VAL A 13 -24.34 26.95 5.31
C VAL A 13 -23.55 26.58 4.04
N PRO A 14 -22.38 27.20 3.77
CA PRO A 14 -21.57 26.82 2.64
C PRO A 14 -21.17 25.34 2.83
N ALA A 15 -21.52 24.49 1.88
CA ALA A 15 -21.04 23.12 1.84
C ALA A 15 -19.51 23.17 1.70
N PHE A 16 -18.79 22.92 2.76
CA PHE A 16 -17.36 22.67 2.70
C PHE A 16 -17.17 21.43 1.81
N SER A 17 -16.62 21.63 0.63
CA SER A 17 -16.16 20.55 -0.23
C SER A 17 -15.13 19.75 0.56
N GLN A 18 -15.50 18.58 1.07
CA GLN A 18 -14.55 17.65 1.68
C GLN A 18 -13.53 17.27 0.61
N GLU A 19 -12.26 17.51 0.87
CA GLU A 19 -11.17 16.94 0.08
C GLU A 19 -11.30 15.42 0.08
N GLN A 20 -11.73 14.86 -1.06
CA GLN A 20 -11.79 13.42 -1.22
C GLN A 20 -10.38 12.90 -1.47
N SER A 21 -9.85 12.19 -0.49
CA SER A 21 -8.59 11.46 -0.62
C SER A 21 -8.87 10.00 -0.97
N GLU A 22 -8.17 9.49 -1.96
CA GLU A 22 -8.25 8.12 -2.43
C GLU A 22 -6.87 7.47 -2.38
N ALA A 23 -6.78 6.28 -1.78
CA ALA A 23 -5.58 5.45 -1.78
C ALA A 23 -5.76 4.28 -2.76
N ARG A 24 -4.79 4.07 -3.63
CA ARG A 24 -4.76 2.98 -4.62
C ARG A 24 -3.47 2.21 -4.52
N GLU A 25 -3.59 0.90 -4.45
CA GLU A 25 -2.48 -0.02 -4.58
C GLU A 25 -2.59 -0.75 -5.92
N LEU A 26 -1.52 -0.74 -6.68
CA LEU A 26 -1.48 -1.27 -8.04
C LEU A 26 -0.27 -2.18 -8.20
N LEU A 27 -0.48 -3.30 -8.88
CA LEU A 27 0.57 -4.21 -9.29
C LEU A 27 0.80 -4.07 -10.80
N GLY A 28 2.05 -4.17 -11.23
CA GLY A 28 2.36 -4.08 -12.64
C GLY A 28 3.83 -4.25 -12.95
N GLN A 29 4.28 -3.58 -14.00
CA GLN A 29 5.65 -3.64 -14.49
C GLN A 29 6.23 -2.25 -14.70
N LEU A 30 7.52 -2.12 -14.39
CA LEU A 30 8.36 -0.98 -14.68
C LEU A 30 9.61 -1.47 -15.42
N GLY A 31 9.73 -1.17 -16.72
CA GLY A 31 10.83 -1.64 -17.55
C GLY A 31 10.94 -3.18 -17.61
N GLY A 32 9.80 -3.88 -17.63
CA GLY A 32 9.73 -5.35 -17.65
C GLY A 32 9.97 -6.02 -16.30
N ARG A 33 10.21 -5.26 -15.23
CA ARG A 33 10.36 -5.77 -13.86
C ARG A 33 9.04 -5.62 -13.11
N ALA A 34 8.66 -6.64 -12.36
CA ALA A 34 7.48 -6.55 -11.50
C ALA A 34 7.66 -5.42 -10.47
N ALA A 35 6.61 -4.65 -10.26
CA ALA A 35 6.62 -3.55 -9.31
C ALA A 35 5.24 -3.35 -8.67
N LEU A 36 5.24 -2.92 -7.42
CA LEU A 36 4.07 -2.53 -6.66
C LEU A 36 4.11 -1.02 -6.47
N ILE A 37 3.02 -0.32 -6.74
CA ILE A 37 2.91 1.12 -6.53
C ILE A 37 1.73 1.43 -5.62
N ASN A 38 1.94 2.29 -4.63
CA ASN A 38 0.92 2.84 -3.75
C ASN A 38 0.78 4.33 -4.05
N LEU A 39 -0.40 4.78 -4.42
CA LEU A 39 -0.69 6.18 -4.71
C LEU A 39 -1.81 6.70 -3.80
N HIS A 40 -1.61 7.89 -3.27
CA HIS A 40 -2.60 8.68 -2.55
C HIS A 40 -2.94 9.90 -3.38
N THR A 41 -4.19 10.02 -3.76
CA THR A 41 -4.69 11.11 -4.57
C THR A 41 -5.61 11.99 -3.75
N THR A 42 -5.34 13.28 -3.67
CA THR A 42 -6.20 14.30 -3.05
C THR A 42 -6.73 15.22 -4.12
N ASN A 43 -8.04 15.19 -4.35
CA ASN A 43 -8.68 16.05 -5.35
C ASN A 43 -8.71 17.49 -4.85
N LEU A 44 -8.36 18.43 -5.72
CA LEU A 44 -8.34 19.86 -5.45
C LEU A 44 -9.61 20.55 -5.97
N PRO A 45 -9.99 21.74 -5.43
CA PRO A 45 -11.21 22.43 -5.82
C PRO A 45 -11.25 22.85 -7.31
N ASP A 46 -10.09 23.04 -7.93
CA ASP A 46 -9.97 23.39 -9.35
C ASP A 46 -10.14 22.18 -10.29
N GLY A 47 -10.30 20.99 -9.71
CA GLY A 47 -10.46 19.71 -10.41
C GLY A 47 -9.14 19.07 -10.87
N SER A 48 -8.00 19.63 -10.50
CA SER A 48 -6.72 18.93 -10.49
C SER A 48 -6.61 18.00 -9.27
N ALA A 49 -5.54 17.21 -9.15
CA ALA A 49 -5.32 16.41 -7.97
C ALA A 49 -3.84 16.38 -7.59
N ARG A 50 -3.55 16.51 -6.31
CA ARG A 50 -2.23 16.19 -5.78
C ARG A 50 -2.10 14.69 -5.63
N VAL A 51 -0.97 14.14 -6.07
CA VAL A 51 -0.68 12.71 -5.98
C VAL A 51 0.64 12.53 -5.25
N THR A 52 0.62 11.70 -4.22
CA THR A 52 1.82 11.28 -3.50
C THR A 52 1.85 9.76 -3.45
N GLY A 53 3.01 9.18 -3.22
CA GLY A 53 3.09 7.73 -3.09
C GLY A 53 4.49 7.19 -3.14
N GLU A 54 4.56 5.92 -3.44
CA GLU A 54 5.80 5.18 -3.52
C GLU A 54 5.65 3.98 -4.45
N TYR A 55 6.74 3.50 -5.00
CA TYR A 55 6.77 2.21 -5.66
C TYR A 55 7.94 1.36 -5.19
N LEU A 56 7.74 0.04 -5.28
CA LEU A 56 8.72 -0.97 -4.95
C LEU A 56 8.97 -1.84 -6.17
N VAL A 57 10.22 -1.91 -6.62
CA VAL A 57 10.62 -2.82 -7.71
C VAL A 57 11.01 -4.17 -7.14
N LEU A 58 10.30 -5.20 -7.55
CA LEU A 58 10.57 -6.58 -7.22
C LEU A 58 11.58 -7.18 -8.24
N PRO A 59 12.49 -8.05 -7.87
CA PRO A 59 12.87 -8.56 -6.55
C PRO A 59 13.95 -7.68 -5.84
N THR A 60 14.37 -6.58 -6.44
CA THR A 60 15.50 -5.77 -5.92
C THR A 60 15.16 -4.99 -4.66
N MET A 61 13.88 -4.94 -4.30
CA MET A 61 13.36 -4.20 -3.14
C MET A 61 13.71 -2.71 -3.16
N GLN A 62 13.95 -2.18 -4.36
CA GLN A 62 14.24 -0.77 -4.52
C GLN A 62 12.95 0.04 -4.37
N GLN A 63 12.85 0.78 -3.28
CA GLN A 63 11.77 1.71 -3.02
C GLN A 63 12.11 3.09 -3.55
N ARG A 64 11.11 3.76 -4.12
CA ARG A 64 11.15 5.14 -4.58
C ARG A 64 9.88 5.86 -4.17
N PHE A 65 10.03 7.13 -3.87
CA PHE A 65 8.93 8.02 -3.48
C PHE A 65 8.50 8.85 -4.65
N LEU A 66 7.21 9.15 -4.65
CA LEU A 66 6.55 9.87 -5.72
C LEU A 66 5.78 11.07 -5.14
N GLU A 67 5.92 12.21 -5.78
CA GLU A 67 5.11 13.40 -5.49
C GLU A 67 4.83 14.14 -6.80
N GLY A 68 3.60 14.59 -6.97
CA GLY A 68 3.24 15.35 -8.16
C GLY A 68 1.75 15.65 -8.25
N GLU A 69 1.27 15.76 -9.47
CA GLU A 69 -0.09 16.19 -9.76
C GLU A 69 -0.71 15.46 -10.95
N ARG A 70 -2.03 15.40 -10.94
CA ARG A 70 -2.83 15.02 -12.10
C ARG A 70 -3.49 16.27 -12.66
N SER A 71 -3.15 16.59 -13.92
CA SER A 71 -3.74 17.70 -14.64
C SER A 71 -5.19 17.42 -15.01
N LYS A 72 -6.11 18.33 -14.68
CA LYS A 72 -7.51 18.27 -15.13
C LYS A 72 -7.63 18.36 -16.66
N GLN A 73 -6.86 19.25 -17.27
CA GLN A 73 -6.98 19.53 -18.70
C GLN A 73 -6.43 18.39 -19.59
N LEU A 74 -5.29 17.84 -19.18
CA LEU A 74 -4.56 16.84 -19.96
C LEU A 74 -4.91 15.40 -19.58
N GLY A 75 -5.52 15.18 -18.39
CA GLY A 75 -5.75 13.83 -17.86
C GLY A 75 -4.45 13.08 -17.54
N VAL A 76 -3.31 13.77 -17.60
CA VAL A 76 -1.98 13.20 -17.37
C VAL A 76 -1.58 13.41 -15.92
N THR A 77 -0.98 12.38 -15.33
CA THR A 77 -0.36 12.42 -14.01
C THR A 77 1.15 12.54 -14.18
N PHE A 78 1.73 13.54 -13.53
CA PHE A 78 3.18 13.80 -13.51
C PHE A 78 3.68 13.57 -12.08
N LEU A 79 4.63 12.65 -11.89
CA LEU A 79 5.17 12.28 -10.59
C LEU A 79 6.68 12.41 -10.62
N LYS A 80 7.24 13.26 -9.76
CA LYS A 80 8.67 13.35 -9.48
C LYS A 80 9.07 12.18 -8.61
N GLU A 81 10.19 11.57 -8.93
CA GLU A 81 10.75 10.42 -8.21
C GLU A 81 11.95 10.84 -7.38
N GLY A 82 12.05 10.29 -6.17
CA GLY A 82 13.19 10.48 -5.30
C GLY A 82 13.46 9.28 -4.41
N VAL A 83 14.59 9.32 -3.71
CA VAL A 83 15.04 8.28 -2.76
C VAL A 83 14.58 8.53 -1.31
N SER A 84 13.91 9.64 -1.07
CA SER A 84 13.44 10.08 0.25
C SER A 84 11.95 10.43 0.19
N PRO A 85 11.18 10.21 1.27
CA PRO A 85 9.76 10.62 1.33
C PRO A 85 9.58 12.14 1.28
N ILE A 86 10.62 12.91 1.59
CA ILE A 86 10.61 14.37 1.48
C ILE A 86 11.33 14.74 0.19
N LEU A 87 10.57 14.99 -0.88
CA LEU A 87 11.13 15.34 -2.18
C LEU A 87 11.47 16.82 -2.29
N TYR A 88 10.86 17.67 -1.47
CA TYR A 88 11.10 19.11 -1.49
C TYR A 88 12.60 19.44 -1.27
N GLY A 89 13.19 20.13 -2.23
CA GLY A 89 14.61 20.51 -2.19
C GLY A 89 15.59 19.35 -2.38
N ARG A 90 15.15 18.14 -2.73
CA ARG A 90 15.99 17.00 -3.06
C ARG A 90 16.10 16.82 -4.56
N PRO A 91 17.25 16.33 -5.06
CA PRO A 91 17.39 16.05 -6.49
C PRO A 91 16.43 14.96 -6.93
N GLU A 92 15.71 15.23 -8.03
CA GLU A 92 14.86 14.24 -8.68
C GLU A 92 15.73 13.18 -9.34
N THR A 93 15.36 11.91 -9.15
CA THR A 93 16.06 10.79 -9.80
C THR A 93 15.41 10.44 -11.16
N ALA A 94 14.13 10.72 -11.29
CA ALA A 94 13.35 10.53 -12.51
C ALA A 94 11.98 11.24 -12.41
N THR A 95 11.23 11.22 -13.51
CA THR A 95 9.82 11.63 -13.57
C THR A 95 9.00 10.52 -14.20
N LEU A 96 7.88 10.15 -13.57
CA LEU A 96 6.87 9.27 -14.17
C LEU A 96 5.78 10.15 -14.78
N GLN A 97 5.42 9.86 -16.02
CA GLN A 97 4.35 10.53 -16.74
C GLN A 97 3.38 9.50 -17.31
N GLY A 98 2.12 9.57 -16.93
CA GLY A 98 1.15 8.54 -17.33
C GLY A 98 -0.29 8.99 -17.28
N THR A 99 -1.16 8.14 -17.80
CA THR A 99 -2.61 8.33 -17.87
C THR A 99 -3.34 7.16 -17.21
N TRP A 100 -4.54 7.44 -16.77
CA TRP A 100 -5.45 6.46 -16.19
C TRP A 100 -6.52 6.06 -17.21
N SER A 101 -6.73 4.75 -17.38
CA SER A 101 -7.80 4.21 -18.21
C SER A 101 -8.22 2.85 -17.70
N GLY A 102 -9.51 2.69 -17.35
CA GLY A 102 -10.07 1.39 -16.93
C GLY A 102 -9.40 0.76 -15.70
N GLY A 103 -8.96 1.57 -14.73
CA GLY A 103 -8.24 1.07 -13.54
C GLY A 103 -6.76 0.74 -13.81
N VAL A 104 -6.24 1.11 -14.98
CA VAL A 104 -4.83 0.93 -15.36
C VAL A 104 -4.14 2.28 -15.42
N PHE A 105 -3.00 2.40 -14.77
CA PHE A 105 -2.07 3.53 -14.85
C PHE A 105 -0.89 3.16 -15.75
N ARG A 106 -0.79 3.81 -16.90
CA ARG A 106 0.15 3.45 -17.97
C ARG A 106 0.92 4.67 -18.41
N GLY A 107 2.22 4.50 -18.70
CA GLY A 107 3.04 5.63 -19.13
C GLY A 107 4.51 5.31 -19.26
N ALA A 108 5.34 6.35 -19.03
CA ALA A 108 6.79 6.27 -19.17
C ALA A 108 7.51 6.96 -18.01
N ARG A 109 8.68 6.45 -17.68
CA ARG A 109 9.63 6.98 -16.71
C ARG A 109 10.78 7.63 -17.47
N TYR A 110 11.04 8.88 -17.14
CA TYR A 110 12.08 9.72 -17.76
C TYR A 110 13.19 10.00 -16.75
N GLY A 111 14.44 10.02 -17.19
CA GLY A 111 15.54 10.47 -16.38
C GLY A 111 15.58 12.01 -16.20
N PRO A 112 16.49 12.55 -15.36
CA PRO A 112 16.54 13.99 -15.07
C PRO A 112 16.76 14.88 -16.30
N GLY A 113 17.35 14.34 -17.37
CA GLY A 113 17.52 15.04 -18.65
C GLY A 113 16.36 14.88 -19.63
N GLY A 114 15.23 14.33 -19.21
CA GLY A 114 14.06 14.10 -20.06
C GLY A 114 14.18 12.89 -21.01
N GLN A 115 15.27 12.11 -20.94
CA GLN A 115 15.43 10.91 -21.74
C GLN A 115 14.49 9.81 -21.25
N LEU A 116 13.79 9.15 -22.18
CA LEU A 116 13.00 7.95 -21.89
C LEU A 116 13.92 6.85 -21.33
N ARG A 117 13.57 6.31 -20.17
CA ARG A 117 14.26 5.17 -19.57
C ARG A 117 13.48 3.89 -19.66
N GLU A 118 12.23 3.91 -19.22
CA GLU A 118 11.40 2.73 -19.07
C GLU A 118 9.94 3.06 -19.33
N GLN A 119 9.17 2.09 -19.79
CA GLN A 119 7.71 2.15 -19.81
C GLN A 119 7.17 1.45 -18.56
N PHE A 120 5.97 1.83 -18.14
CA PHE A 120 5.27 1.19 -17.05
C PHE A 120 3.80 0.96 -17.36
N GLU A 121 3.27 -0.08 -16.73
CA GLU A 121 1.86 -0.39 -16.69
C GLU A 121 1.52 -0.99 -15.34
N PHE A 122 0.59 -0.37 -14.61
CA PHE A 122 0.11 -0.79 -13.30
C PHE A 122 -1.40 -0.90 -13.32
N SER A 123 -1.96 -1.91 -12.64
CA SER A 123 -3.40 -2.10 -12.51
C SER A 123 -3.81 -2.42 -11.10
N GLU A 124 -5.07 -2.19 -10.76
CA GLU A 124 -5.69 -2.61 -9.50
C GLU A 124 -5.96 -4.12 -9.45
N SER A 125 -5.67 -4.83 -10.53
CA SER A 125 -5.83 -6.28 -10.61
C SER A 125 -4.63 -6.98 -10.02
N PHE A 126 -4.88 -7.83 -9.03
CA PHE A 126 -3.90 -8.72 -8.44
C PHE A 126 -4.23 -10.16 -8.84
N PRO A 127 -3.22 -11.05 -8.97
CA PRO A 127 -3.48 -12.48 -9.17
C PRO A 127 -4.42 -13.03 -8.09
N SER A 128 -5.34 -13.91 -8.48
CA SER A 128 -6.22 -14.56 -7.52
C SER A 128 -5.43 -15.49 -6.61
N MET A 129 -5.79 -15.51 -5.34
CA MET A 129 -5.29 -16.47 -4.38
C MET A 129 -6.26 -17.67 -4.19
N ASP A 130 -7.26 -17.82 -5.07
CA ASP A 130 -8.13 -18.98 -5.07
C ASP A 130 -7.29 -20.24 -5.32
N GLY A 131 -7.47 -21.24 -4.48
CA GLY A 131 -6.67 -22.46 -4.55
C GLY A 131 -5.22 -22.32 -4.07
N TYR A 132 -4.79 -21.15 -3.63
CA TYR A 132 -3.44 -20.97 -3.08
C TYR A 132 -3.19 -21.93 -1.92
N GLY A 133 -2.03 -22.59 -1.95
CA GLY A 133 -1.57 -23.50 -0.90
C GLY A 133 -0.09 -23.28 -0.66
N ALA A 134 0.27 -23.08 0.61
CA ALA A 134 1.67 -22.96 1.03
C ALA A 134 1.81 -23.25 2.51
N THR A 135 2.97 -23.78 2.90
CA THR A 135 3.45 -23.84 4.27
C THR A 135 4.74 -23.05 4.33
N VAL A 136 4.73 -21.98 5.10
CA VAL A 136 5.84 -21.02 5.21
C VAL A 136 6.27 -20.92 6.65
N ARG A 137 7.59 -20.87 6.86
CA ARG A 137 8.20 -20.54 8.14
C ARG A 137 9.44 -19.70 7.90
N CYS A 138 9.42 -18.48 8.42
CA CYS A 138 10.45 -17.48 8.25
C CYS A 138 10.98 -16.99 9.59
N GLU A 139 12.28 -16.80 9.65
CA GLU A 139 12.94 -16.08 10.73
C GLU A 139 13.73 -14.92 10.09
N MET A 140 13.44 -13.72 10.51
CA MET A 140 13.97 -12.50 9.91
C MET A 140 14.53 -11.59 11.00
N ALA A 141 15.66 -10.94 10.73
CA ALA A 141 16.23 -9.95 11.63
C ALA A 141 16.84 -8.79 10.84
N GLN A 142 16.63 -7.58 11.32
CA GLN A 142 17.23 -6.39 10.76
C GLN A 142 17.47 -5.35 11.86
N GLY A 143 18.73 -5.07 12.15
CA GLY A 143 19.10 -4.16 13.24
C GLY A 143 18.57 -4.64 14.58
N ARG A 144 17.67 -3.86 15.18
CA ARG A 144 17.04 -4.17 16.48
C ARG A 144 15.72 -4.94 16.34
N TYR A 145 15.22 -5.11 15.15
CA TYR A 145 13.98 -5.81 14.87
C TYR A 145 14.24 -7.27 14.53
N ALA A 146 13.51 -8.18 15.17
CA ALA A 146 13.48 -9.59 14.81
C ALA A 146 12.03 -10.05 14.70
N SER A 147 11.74 -10.92 13.73
CA SER A 147 10.39 -11.42 13.47
C SER A 147 10.42 -12.88 13.04
N THR A 148 9.38 -13.62 13.45
CA THR A 148 9.08 -14.96 12.95
C THR A 148 7.68 -14.94 12.38
N LEU A 149 7.53 -15.44 11.15
CA LEU A 149 6.26 -15.63 10.47
C LEU A 149 6.11 -17.10 10.12
N ALA A 150 5.03 -17.72 10.55
CA ALA A 150 4.63 -19.05 10.13
C ALA A 150 3.18 -19.06 9.70
N TYR A 151 2.88 -19.62 8.55
CA TYR A 151 1.51 -19.88 8.14
C TYR A 151 1.37 -21.14 7.30
N ALA A 152 0.21 -21.76 7.35
CA ALA A 152 -0.18 -22.84 6.47
C ALA A 152 -1.54 -22.54 5.87
N ILE A 153 -1.62 -22.58 4.53
CA ILE A 153 -2.82 -22.37 3.74
C ILE A 153 -2.99 -23.57 2.81
N GLU A 154 -4.19 -24.12 2.77
CA GLU A 154 -4.57 -25.21 1.86
C GLU A 154 -5.79 -24.77 1.05
N SER A 155 -5.68 -24.76 -0.27
CA SER A 155 -6.77 -24.39 -1.20
C SER A 155 -7.44 -23.07 -0.82
N GLY A 156 -6.66 -22.03 -0.54
CA GLY A 156 -7.16 -20.71 -0.15
C GLY A 156 -7.71 -20.61 1.29
N LYS A 157 -7.60 -21.68 2.09
CA LYS A 157 -8.09 -21.71 3.47
C LYS A 157 -6.94 -21.74 4.48
N LEU A 158 -7.02 -20.83 5.45
CA LEU A 158 -6.07 -20.76 6.55
C LEU A 158 -6.21 -22.01 7.44
N LYS A 159 -5.09 -22.67 7.72
CA LYS A 159 -4.96 -23.71 8.74
C LYS A 159 -4.38 -23.16 10.04
N ASN A 160 -3.29 -22.39 9.92
CA ASN A 160 -2.71 -21.64 11.02
C ASN A 160 -1.97 -20.43 10.49
N LEU A 161 -1.87 -19.39 11.32
CA LEU A 161 -0.99 -18.25 11.14
C LEU A 161 -0.50 -17.80 12.51
N GLU A 162 0.80 -17.65 12.61
CA GLU A 162 1.47 -17.12 13.78
C GLU A 162 2.53 -16.13 13.31
N TRP A 163 2.45 -14.90 13.81
CA TRP A 163 3.40 -13.85 13.47
C TRP A 163 3.87 -13.16 14.73
N ARG A 164 5.15 -13.30 15.04
CA ARG A 164 5.76 -12.71 16.21
C ARG A 164 6.84 -11.73 15.80
N SER A 165 6.98 -10.66 16.56
CA SER A 165 8.13 -9.76 16.44
C SER A 165 8.59 -9.28 17.81
N LYS A 166 9.83 -8.78 17.85
CA LYS A 166 10.40 -8.08 18.99
C LYS A 166 11.34 -6.98 18.53
N VAL A 167 11.39 -5.90 19.31
CA VAL A 167 12.30 -4.77 19.08
C VAL A 167 13.20 -4.62 20.31
N SER A 168 14.50 -4.70 20.15
CA SER A 168 15.50 -4.52 21.22
C SER A 168 16.01 -3.07 21.29
N PRO A 169 16.46 -2.52 22.44
CA PRO A 169 16.26 -3.03 23.80
C PRO A 169 14.87 -2.68 24.31
N GLY A 170 14.32 -3.47 25.21
CA GLY A 170 13.02 -3.21 25.85
C GLY A 170 11.98 -4.30 25.59
N GLU A 171 12.31 -5.29 24.74
CA GLU A 171 11.46 -6.42 24.42
C GLU A 171 9.97 -6.05 24.28
N HIS A 172 9.67 -5.23 23.26
CA HIS A 172 8.28 -4.92 22.92
C HIS A 172 7.76 -6.04 21.99
N PRO A 173 7.19 -7.12 22.55
CA PRO A 173 6.75 -8.25 21.75
C PRO A 173 5.45 -7.93 21.03
N CYS A 174 5.34 -8.42 19.83
CA CYS A 174 4.10 -8.54 19.10
C CYS A 174 3.83 -10.02 18.85
N ASN A 175 2.63 -10.49 19.12
CA ASN A 175 2.24 -11.88 18.90
C ASN A 175 0.84 -11.94 18.30
N VAL A 176 0.76 -12.17 17.01
CA VAL A 176 -0.49 -12.30 16.27
C VAL A 176 -0.74 -13.77 15.99
N SER A 177 -1.82 -14.29 16.53
CA SER A 177 -2.28 -15.66 16.37
C SER A 177 -3.81 -15.74 16.54
N GLY A 178 -4.41 -16.89 16.28
CA GLY A 178 -5.87 -17.08 16.44
C GLY A 178 -6.70 -16.26 15.45
N LEU A 179 -6.15 -15.99 14.27
CA LEU A 179 -6.85 -15.27 13.23
C LEU A 179 -7.85 -16.20 12.52
N GLU A 180 -8.99 -15.65 12.14
CA GLU A 180 -10.02 -16.31 11.34
C GLU A 180 -10.10 -15.69 9.95
N GLN A 181 -10.32 -16.53 8.95
CA GLN A 181 -10.50 -16.06 7.58
C GLN A 181 -11.88 -15.46 7.41
N ARG A 182 -11.97 -14.26 6.84
CA ARG A 182 -13.26 -13.68 6.47
C ARG A 182 -13.84 -14.36 5.24
N PRO A 183 -15.17 -14.66 5.23
CA PRO A 183 -15.81 -15.40 4.13
C PRO A 183 -15.63 -14.77 2.74
N ASP A 184 -15.66 -13.45 2.68
CA ASP A 184 -15.52 -12.67 1.45
C ASP A 184 -14.13 -12.03 1.27
N ASN A 185 -13.14 -12.51 2.06
CA ASN A 185 -11.85 -11.86 2.21
C ASN A 185 -11.94 -10.36 2.55
N GLY A 186 -13.07 -9.91 3.13
CA GLY A 186 -13.31 -8.51 3.47
C GLY A 186 -13.35 -7.59 2.25
N GLY A 187 -13.77 -8.13 1.08
CA GLY A 187 -13.79 -7.40 -0.19
C GLY A 187 -12.40 -7.21 -0.82
N LEU A 188 -11.38 -7.89 -0.31
CA LEU A 188 -10.02 -7.80 -0.83
C LEU A 188 -9.92 -8.55 -2.17
N ARG A 189 -9.68 -7.83 -3.25
CA ARG A 189 -9.42 -8.43 -4.56
C ARG A 189 -7.98 -8.96 -4.62
N GLY A 190 -7.82 -10.20 -5.13
CA GLY A 190 -6.51 -10.82 -5.31
C GLY A 190 -5.73 -11.03 -4.00
N GLY A 191 -6.42 -11.41 -2.91
CA GLY A 191 -5.76 -11.63 -1.63
C GLY A 191 -6.60 -12.46 -0.67
N LEU A 192 -5.98 -12.84 0.46
CA LEU A 192 -6.61 -13.48 1.59
C LEU A 192 -6.51 -12.57 2.81
N ARG A 193 -7.60 -12.39 3.54
CA ARG A 193 -7.65 -11.59 4.76
C ARG A 193 -8.08 -12.43 5.96
N PHE A 194 -7.33 -12.33 7.03
CA PHE A 194 -7.56 -13.00 8.30
C PHE A 194 -7.66 -11.97 9.41
N THR A 195 -8.60 -12.15 10.33
CA THR A 195 -8.87 -11.15 11.37
C THR A 195 -9.02 -11.76 12.76
N ALA A 196 -8.60 -11.02 13.78
CA ALA A 196 -8.95 -11.26 15.19
C ALA A 196 -9.21 -9.90 15.84
N GLY A 197 -10.48 -9.61 16.14
CA GLY A 197 -10.88 -8.29 16.62
C GLY A 197 -10.58 -7.20 15.59
N LEU A 198 -9.76 -6.21 15.98
CA LEU A 198 -9.31 -5.13 15.09
C LEU A 198 -8.07 -5.50 14.26
N CYS A 199 -7.35 -6.55 14.66
CA CYS A 199 -6.16 -6.99 13.93
C CYS A 199 -6.56 -7.69 12.63
N SER A 200 -5.92 -7.29 11.54
CA SER A 200 -6.11 -7.88 10.22
C SER A 200 -4.75 -8.20 9.62
N VAL A 201 -4.56 -9.44 9.20
CA VAL A 201 -3.42 -9.86 8.38
C VAL A 201 -3.90 -10.14 6.98
N THR A 202 -3.20 -9.56 6.01
CA THR A 202 -3.52 -9.69 4.59
C THR A 202 -2.37 -10.36 3.86
N LEU A 203 -2.67 -11.39 3.09
CA LEU A 203 -1.76 -11.98 2.11
C LEU A 203 -2.19 -11.53 0.73
N ARG A 204 -1.26 -11.03 -0.07
CA ARG A 204 -1.54 -10.57 -1.44
C ARG A 204 -0.53 -11.16 -2.41
N ASP A 205 -1.04 -11.79 -3.47
CA ASP A 205 -0.21 -12.35 -4.54
C ASP A 205 0.35 -11.20 -5.41
N LEU A 206 1.67 -11.17 -5.54
CA LEU A 206 2.41 -10.24 -6.40
C LEU A 206 3.11 -10.98 -7.57
N GLY A 207 2.65 -12.18 -7.91
CA GLY A 207 3.27 -13.05 -8.92
C GLY A 207 4.32 -13.97 -8.30
N ASP A 208 5.59 -13.61 -8.37
CA ASP A 208 6.68 -14.42 -7.78
C ASP A 208 6.77 -14.33 -6.25
N PHE A 209 6.02 -13.40 -5.65
CA PHE A 209 6.02 -13.13 -4.21
C PHE A 209 4.60 -13.10 -3.66
N VAL A 210 4.49 -13.39 -2.38
CA VAL A 210 3.31 -13.10 -1.56
C VAL A 210 3.70 -12.03 -0.54
N ARG A 211 2.99 -10.91 -0.54
CA ARG A 211 3.16 -9.89 0.48
C ARG A 211 2.25 -10.19 1.66
N VAL A 212 2.82 -10.19 2.86
CA VAL A 212 2.10 -10.33 4.12
C VAL A 212 2.17 -9.01 4.87
N THR A 213 1.02 -8.44 5.20
CA THR A 213 0.88 -7.19 5.95
C THR A 213 -0.05 -7.37 7.14
N ALA A 214 0.16 -6.58 8.19
CA ALA A 214 -0.69 -6.54 9.37
C ALA A 214 -1.14 -5.11 9.66
N GLU A 215 -2.43 -4.95 9.98
CA GLU A 215 -3.05 -3.67 10.29
C GLU A 215 -3.94 -3.79 11.53
N GLY A 216 -4.04 -2.73 12.33
CA GLY A 216 -4.91 -2.69 13.50
C GLY A 216 -4.52 -3.62 14.64
N CYS A 217 -3.29 -4.17 14.64
CA CYS A 217 -2.83 -5.20 15.59
C CYS A 217 -2.23 -4.64 16.89
N ALA A 218 -2.39 -3.37 17.19
CA ALA A 218 -1.81 -2.72 18.36
C ALA A 218 -2.16 -3.42 19.69
N GLN A 219 -3.37 -4.00 19.79
CA GLN A 219 -3.79 -4.75 20.99
C GLN A 219 -3.04 -6.08 21.18
N MET A 220 -2.45 -6.63 20.11
CA MET A 220 -1.65 -7.87 20.12
C MET A 220 -0.15 -7.58 20.19
N CYS A 221 0.20 -6.31 20.03
CA CYS A 221 1.55 -5.79 20.07
C CYS A 221 1.60 -4.80 21.23
N GLY A 222 2.35 -4.98 22.24
CA GLY A 222 2.51 -3.96 23.30
C GLY A 222 2.69 -2.54 22.73
N SER A 223 2.65 -1.51 23.54
CA SER A 223 2.56 -0.09 23.13
C SER A 223 3.61 0.40 22.11
N GLN A 224 4.68 -0.34 21.92
CA GLN A 224 5.76 -0.04 20.97
C GLN A 224 6.07 -1.22 20.03
N GLY A 225 5.31 -2.31 20.13
CA GLY A 225 5.45 -3.46 19.22
C GLY A 225 4.78 -3.18 17.88
N TYR A 226 5.36 -3.69 16.81
CA TYR A 226 4.81 -3.60 15.46
C TYR A 226 5.26 -4.79 14.61
N LEU A 227 4.57 -5.00 13.50
CA LEU A 227 4.88 -6.02 12.50
C LEU A 227 5.28 -5.32 11.20
N GLU A 228 6.52 -5.58 10.78
CA GLU A 228 6.97 -5.11 9.46
C GLU A 228 6.40 -6.00 8.36
N PRO A 229 5.94 -5.42 7.24
CA PRO A 229 5.53 -6.19 6.09
C PRO A 229 6.61 -7.17 5.62
N VAL A 230 6.19 -8.35 5.20
CA VAL A 230 7.09 -9.43 4.73
C VAL A 230 6.76 -9.76 3.29
N LEU A 231 7.80 -9.94 2.47
CA LEU A 231 7.70 -10.64 1.19
C LEU A 231 8.16 -12.07 1.36
N VAL A 232 7.33 -12.98 0.90
CA VAL A 232 7.60 -14.41 0.85
C VAL A 232 7.74 -14.78 -0.61
N ASP A 233 8.91 -15.25 -1.05
CA ASP A 233 9.05 -15.77 -2.40
C ASP A 233 8.36 -17.14 -2.51
N ARG A 234 8.00 -17.54 -3.71
CA ARG A 234 7.32 -18.80 -3.94
C ARG A 234 8.15 -20.05 -3.60
N ARG A 235 9.45 -19.88 -3.36
CA ARG A 235 10.38 -20.93 -2.91
C ARG A 235 10.53 -20.98 -1.39
N GLY A 236 9.83 -20.08 -0.68
CA GLY A 236 9.77 -20.04 0.78
C GLY A 236 10.80 -19.14 1.45
N ALA A 237 11.64 -18.41 0.69
CA ALA A 237 12.50 -17.39 1.26
C ALA A 237 11.66 -16.15 1.67
N CYS A 238 12.04 -15.53 2.79
CA CYS A 238 11.35 -14.37 3.32
C CYS A 238 12.28 -13.19 3.44
N GLU A 239 11.75 -12.01 3.13
CA GLU A 239 12.47 -10.75 3.23
C GLU A 239 11.56 -9.69 3.87
N LEU A 240 12.10 -8.94 4.82
CA LEU A 240 11.42 -7.78 5.37
C LEU A 240 11.38 -6.68 4.31
N LEU A 241 10.19 -6.14 4.07
CA LEU A 241 10.07 -4.87 3.36
C LEU A 241 10.71 -3.81 4.26
N ARG A 242 11.92 -3.39 3.90
CA ARG A 242 12.72 -2.46 4.72
C ARG A 242 11.90 -1.24 5.07
N PRO A 243 11.66 -0.99 6.37
CA PRO A 243 11.15 0.30 6.76
C PRO A 243 12.18 1.32 6.33
N GLN A 244 11.70 2.41 5.78
CA GLN A 244 12.57 3.55 5.58
C GLN A 244 13.08 3.99 6.94
N SER A 245 14.38 4.19 7.04
CA SER A 245 14.97 4.89 8.19
C SER A 245 14.24 6.23 8.34
N ARG A 246 13.35 6.29 9.32
CA ARG A 246 12.77 7.55 9.82
C ARG A 246 13.86 8.42 10.40
#